data_7f76ce256102fc234f6eab71029e5894
#
_entry.id   7f76ce256102fc234f6eab71029e5894
#
_cell.length_a   1.000
_cell.length_b   1.000
_cell.length_c   1.000
_cell.angle_alpha   90.00
_cell.angle_beta   90.00
_cell.angle_gamma   90.00
#
_symmetry.space_group_name_H-M   'P 1'
#
loop_
_entity.id
_entity.type
_entity.pdbx_description
1 polymer ?
#
loop_
_entity_poly.entity_id
_entity_poly.type
_entity_poly.pdbx_seq_one_letter_code
_entity_poly.pdbx_strand_id
1 'polypeptide(L)'
;MGAVPGRGGRAGGLPPYGTCADIENIARICHARGKPLIVDEAWGAHLPFHQDLPTWAMDAGADVCVVSVHKMGAGFEQGSVFHVQGDLVDFAHLSACADLLMTTSPNVLIYTAIDGWRRHMVAHGRDLLGAALDLAAEVRARIDELPGLHVLEKEFLRREASHDLDRLHVVIDVEELGISGYQAADWIRDQHQLDMGLSDHRRVEATLSIADDEDSTARLLTALRDLTRAAPSMPQAQPMHLPDPGHLDLDPVDVPRDAFFGPTEQVPAGQAVGRIAAEQITPYPPGIPAILPGERITQDVLDYLRTGLRAGMVLPDPTDPTLKTVRVTAR
;
A
#
# COMPACT_ATOMS: atom_id res chain seq x y z
N MET A 1 -15.01 -7.72 8.25
CA MET A 1 -15.74 -6.79 7.35
C MET A 1 -17.19 -7.22 7.21
N GLY A 2 -18.12 -6.52 7.82
CA GLY A 2 -19.55 -6.78 7.71
C GLY A 2 -20.07 -6.28 6.37
N ALA A 3 -20.61 -7.18 5.55
CA ALA A 3 -21.26 -6.80 4.30
C ALA A 3 -22.53 -5.98 4.61
N VAL A 4 -22.55 -4.73 4.16
CA VAL A 4 -23.77 -3.91 4.19
C VAL A 4 -24.79 -4.55 3.24
N PRO A 5 -26.03 -4.83 3.67
CA PRO A 5 -27.04 -5.44 2.81
C PRO A 5 -27.29 -4.57 1.56
N GLY A 6 -27.15 -5.18 0.37
CA GLY A 6 -27.43 -4.53 -0.92
C GLY A 6 -26.22 -4.07 -1.72
N ARG A 7 -25.00 -4.09 -1.19
CA ARG A 7 -23.77 -3.71 -1.91
C ARG A 7 -22.92 -4.91 -2.28
N GLY A 8 -22.15 -4.82 -3.36
CA GLY A 8 -21.17 -5.82 -3.77
C GLY A 8 -20.01 -5.96 -2.77
N GLY A 9 -19.23 -7.04 -2.88
CA GLY A 9 -18.00 -7.22 -2.13
C GLY A 9 -16.89 -6.30 -2.64
N ARG A 10 -16.08 -5.77 -1.75
CA ARG A 10 -14.82 -5.09 -2.07
C ARG A 10 -13.68 -5.78 -1.35
N ALA A 11 -12.56 -5.97 -2.01
CA ALA A 11 -11.35 -6.53 -1.43
C ALA A 11 -10.12 -5.75 -1.93
N GLY A 12 -9.12 -5.62 -1.08
CA GLY A 12 -7.76 -5.26 -1.51
C GLY A 12 -7.08 -6.54 -1.97
N GLY A 13 -6.64 -6.58 -3.22
CA GLY A 13 -5.97 -7.73 -3.81
C GLY A 13 -4.51 -7.80 -3.39
N LEU A 14 -3.71 -6.80 -3.81
CA LEU A 14 -2.28 -6.71 -3.55
C LEU A 14 -1.93 -5.32 -3.01
N PRO A 15 -1.65 -5.18 -1.70
CA PRO A 15 -1.11 -3.94 -1.12
C PRO A 15 0.42 -3.86 -1.32
N PRO A 16 1.03 -2.70 -1.01
CA PRO A 16 2.44 -2.44 -1.29
C PRO A 16 3.46 -3.33 -0.57
N TYR A 17 3.05 -4.13 0.40
CA TYR A 17 3.92 -5.14 1.03
C TYR A 17 3.93 -6.50 0.31
N GLY A 18 3.25 -6.61 -0.83
CA GLY A 18 3.17 -7.84 -1.62
C GLY A 18 2.20 -8.91 -1.09
N THR A 19 1.53 -8.68 0.02
CA THR A 19 0.58 -9.65 0.61
C THR A 19 -0.71 -9.74 -0.20
N CYS A 20 -1.25 -10.95 -0.43
CA CYS A 20 -2.42 -11.18 -1.25
C CYS A 20 -3.57 -11.79 -0.46
N ALA A 21 -4.78 -11.31 -0.71
CA ALA A 21 -6.01 -11.88 -0.16
C ALA A 21 -6.43 -13.14 -0.94
N ASP A 22 -7.21 -14.01 -0.31
CA ASP A 22 -7.84 -15.18 -0.96
C ASP A 22 -9.04 -14.73 -1.83
N ILE A 23 -8.72 -14.15 -2.98
CA ILE A 23 -9.72 -13.57 -3.89
C ILE A 23 -10.68 -14.62 -4.41
N GLU A 24 -10.21 -15.84 -4.70
CA GLU A 24 -11.05 -16.94 -5.20
C GLU A 24 -12.17 -17.30 -4.19
N ASN A 25 -11.82 -17.47 -2.92
CA ASN A 25 -12.83 -17.74 -1.89
C ASN A 25 -13.75 -16.55 -1.65
N ILE A 26 -13.24 -15.32 -1.71
CA ILE A 26 -14.05 -14.10 -1.57
C ILE A 26 -15.04 -14.00 -2.74
N ALA A 27 -14.60 -14.21 -3.98
CA ALA A 27 -15.45 -14.23 -5.17
C ALA A 27 -16.57 -15.28 -5.04
N ARG A 28 -16.23 -16.51 -4.67
CA ARG A 28 -17.20 -17.59 -4.43
C ARG A 28 -18.25 -17.20 -3.39
N ILE A 29 -17.86 -16.55 -2.29
CA ILE A 29 -18.79 -16.08 -1.26
C ILE A 29 -19.70 -14.97 -1.78
N CYS A 30 -19.19 -14.04 -2.56
CA CYS A 30 -19.97 -12.95 -3.18
C CYS A 30 -20.97 -13.51 -4.18
N HIS A 31 -20.50 -14.35 -5.11
CA HIS A 31 -21.31 -14.95 -6.17
C HIS A 31 -22.40 -15.85 -5.65
N ALA A 32 -22.15 -16.61 -4.57
CA ALA A 32 -23.19 -17.39 -3.89
C ALA A 32 -24.37 -16.53 -3.39
N ARG A 33 -24.21 -15.21 -3.34
CA ARG A 33 -25.22 -14.22 -2.95
C ARG A 33 -25.68 -13.35 -4.12
N GLY A 34 -25.28 -13.65 -5.35
CA GLY A 34 -25.56 -12.84 -6.53
C GLY A 34 -24.96 -11.42 -6.44
N LYS A 35 -23.82 -11.28 -5.78
CA LYS A 35 -23.12 -10.00 -5.60
C LYS A 35 -21.83 -9.99 -6.39
N PRO A 36 -21.50 -8.89 -7.11
CA PRO A 36 -20.23 -8.73 -7.74
C PRO A 36 -19.10 -8.53 -6.71
N LEU A 37 -17.89 -8.93 -7.09
CA LEU A 37 -16.66 -8.63 -6.38
C LEU A 37 -15.85 -7.58 -7.16
N ILE A 38 -15.54 -6.46 -6.51
CA ILE A 38 -14.63 -5.42 -7.01
C ILE A 38 -13.32 -5.52 -6.23
N VAL A 39 -12.20 -5.65 -6.94
CA VAL A 39 -10.87 -5.78 -6.35
C VAL A 39 -10.02 -4.56 -6.69
N ASP A 40 -9.45 -3.95 -5.67
CA ASP A 40 -8.34 -3.01 -5.83
C ASP A 40 -7.04 -3.80 -5.79
N GLU A 41 -6.43 -3.96 -6.94
CA GLU A 41 -5.17 -4.66 -7.15
C GLU A 41 -4.14 -3.70 -7.78
N ALA A 42 -4.09 -2.48 -7.21
CA ALA A 42 -3.27 -1.39 -7.76
C ALA A 42 -1.80 -1.78 -7.98
N TRP A 43 -1.25 -2.70 -7.20
CA TRP A 43 0.12 -3.21 -7.34
C TRP A 43 0.23 -4.47 -8.20
N GLY A 44 -0.87 -5.02 -8.72
CA GLY A 44 -0.95 -6.32 -9.37
C GLY A 44 -0.92 -6.32 -10.90
N ALA A 45 -0.51 -5.24 -11.56
CA ALA A 45 -0.54 -5.15 -13.03
C ALA A 45 0.28 -6.25 -13.75
N HIS A 46 1.32 -6.80 -13.12
CA HIS A 46 2.22 -7.82 -13.65
C HIS A 46 1.76 -9.26 -13.39
N LEU A 47 0.85 -9.48 -12.42
CA LEU A 47 0.45 -10.82 -11.98
C LEU A 47 0.01 -11.78 -13.11
N PRO A 48 -0.80 -11.36 -14.12
CA PRO A 48 -1.28 -12.29 -15.14
C PRO A 48 -0.20 -12.82 -16.09
N PHE A 49 1.03 -12.34 -16.00
CA PHE A 49 2.08 -12.66 -16.97
C PHE A 49 3.08 -13.72 -16.49
N HIS A 50 2.97 -14.23 -15.25
CA HIS A 50 3.82 -15.31 -14.76
C HIS A 50 3.11 -16.21 -13.75
N GLN A 51 3.23 -17.53 -13.94
CA GLN A 51 2.52 -18.54 -13.15
C GLN A 51 2.97 -18.66 -11.67
N ASP A 52 4.19 -18.24 -11.35
CA ASP A 52 4.77 -18.30 -10.00
C ASP A 52 4.51 -17.01 -9.20
N LEU A 53 3.77 -16.07 -9.78
CA LEU A 53 3.19 -14.92 -9.09
C LEU A 53 1.82 -15.28 -8.50
N PRO A 54 1.33 -14.51 -7.50
CA PRO A 54 -0.01 -14.68 -6.99
C PRO A 54 -1.09 -14.64 -8.07
N THR A 55 -2.16 -15.37 -7.86
CA THR A 55 -3.27 -15.44 -8.83
C THR A 55 -3.88 -14.05 -9.02
N TRP A 56 -3.92 -13.57 -10.26
CA TRP A 56 -4.55 -12.31 -10.63
C TRP A 56 -6.05 -12.31 -10.31
N ALA A 57 -6.56 -11.19 -9.82
CA ALA A 57 -7.94 -11.08 -9.36
C ALA A 57 -8.98 -11.49 -10.42
N MET A 58 -8.73 -11.21 -11.71
CA MET A 58 -9.66 -11.61 -12.77
C MET A 58 -9.65 -13.12 -12.99
N ASP A 59 -8.49 -13.77 -12.91
CA ASP A 59 -8.38 -15.24 -12.98
C ASP A 59 -8.97 -15.91 -11.74
N ALA A 60 -8.90 -15.24 -10.60
CA ALA A 60 -9.53 -15.66 -9.35
C ALA A 60 -11.06 -15.39 -9.29
N GLY A 61 -11.66 -14.85 -10.35
CA GLY A 61 -13.10 -14.69 -10.49
C GLY A 61 -13.66 -13.35 -10.01
N ALA A 62 -12.85 -12.31 -9.85
CA ALA A 62 -13.36 -10.95 -9.61
C ALA A 62 -14.14 -10.44 -10.82
N ASP A 63 -15.21 -9.67 -10.60
CA ASP A 63 -16.02 -9.08 -11.68
C ASP A 63 -15.43 -7.78 -12.20
N VAL A 64 -14.79 -7.02 -11.32
CA VAL A 64 -14.04 -5.80 -11.65
C VAL A 64 -12.73 -5.80 -10.88
N CYS A 65 -11.65 -5.47 -11.57
CA CYS A 65 -10.35 -5.24 -10.96
C CYS A 65 -9.76 -3.92 -11.48
N VAL A 66 -9.15 -3.14 -10.58
CA VAL A 66 -8.38 -1.96 -10.96
C VAL A 66 -6.90 -2.21 -10.67
N VAL A 67 -6.07 -1.92 -11.69
CA VAL A 67 -4.60 -2.00 -11.57
C VAL A 67 -3.96 -0.67 -11.96
N SER A 68 -2.88 -0.31 -11.28
CA SER A 68 -2.05 0.85 -11.62
C SER A 68 -0.83 0.37 -12.42
N VAL A 69 -0.87 0.57 -13.74
CA VAL A 69 0.23 0.14 -14.64
C VAL A 69 1.52 0.92 -14.35
N HIS A 70 1.41 2.15 -13.82
CA HIS A 70 2.54 2.98 -13.43
C HIS A 70 3.31 2.48 -12.19
N LYS A 71 2.77 1.50 -11.44
CA LYS A 71 3.48 0.85 -10.33
C LYS A 71 4.32 -0.31 -10.86
N MET A 72 3.92 -1.55 -10.61
CA MET A 72 4.65 -2.75 -11.05
C MET A 72 4.71 -2.94 -12.57
N GLY A 73 3.87 -2.27 -13.35
CA GLY A 73 3.91 -2.30 -14.80
C GLY A 73 4.94 -1.34 -15.43
N ALA A 74 5.64 -0.52 -14.64
CA ALA A 74 6.60 0.48 -15.12
C ALA A 74 6.07 1.42 -16.24
N GLY A 75 4.77 1.68 -16.25
CA GLY A 75 4.11 2.63 -17.15
C GLY A 75 4.33 4.08 -16.71
N PHE A 76 3.89 5.02 -17.56
CA PHE A 76 3.88 6.42 -17.17
C PHE A 76 2.93 6.65 -16.00
N GLU A 77 3.29 7.59 -15.11
CA GLU A 77 2.48 8.03 -13.98
C GLU A 77 1.03 8.32 -14.42
N GLN A 78 0.06 8.07 -13.55
CA GLN A 78 -1.39 8.15 -13.80
C GLN A 78 -1.95 7.04 -14.72
N GLY A 79 -1.12 6.10 -15.19
CA GLY A 79 -1.56 4.96 -16.00
C GLY A 79 -2.27 3.89 -15.17
N SER A 80 -3.59 3.74 -15.37
CA SER A 80 -4.42 2.76 -14.65
C SER A 80 -5.43 2.11 -15.60
N VAL A 81 -5.86 0.89 -15.28
CA VAL A 81 -6.81 0.13 -16.11
C VAL A 81 -7.87 -0.51 -15.23
N PHE A 82 -9.14 -0.40 -15.64
CA PHE A 82 -10.22 -1.25 -15.16
C PHE A 82 -10.31 -2.51 -16.02
N HIS A 83 -10.32 -3.67 -15.38
CA HIS A 83 -10.66 -4.95 -15.99
C HIS A 83 -12.06 -5.34 -15.55
N VAL A 84 -12.89 -5.82 -16.48
CA VAL A 84 -14.28 -6.18 -16.23
C VAL A 84 -14.60 -7.50 -16.90
N GLN A 85 -15.34 -8.40 -16.22
CA GLN A 85 -15.82 -9.64 -16.79
C GLN A 85 -17.18 -10.05 -16.19
N GLY A 86 -17.83 -11.03 -16.82
CA GLY A 86 -19.11 -11.57 -16.36
C GLY A 86 -20.28 -10.61 -16.54
N ASP A 87 -21.41 -10.94 -15.93
CA ASP A 87 -22.68 -10.24 -16.12
C ASP A 87 -23.20 -9.57 -14.84
N LEU A 88 -22.46 -9.63 -13.73
CA LEU A 88 -22.88 -9.04 -12.45
C LEU A 88 -22.68 -7.53 -12.36
N VAL A 89 -21.85 -6.96 -13.25
CA VAL A 89 -21.63 -5.52 -13.37
C VAL A 89 -22.02 -5.05 -14.76
N ASP A 90 -22.93 -4.09 -14.83
CA ASP A 90 -23.31 -3.45 -16.10
C ASP A 90 -22.14 -2.59 -16.60
N PHE A 91 -21.52 -3.03 -17.69
CA PHE A 91 -20.38 -2.34 -18.29
C PHE A 91 -20.72 -0.92 -18.76
N ALA A 92 -21.92 -0.70 -19.33
CA ALA A 92 -22.32 0.62 -19.80
C ALA A 92 -22.49 1.59 -18.62
N HIS A 93 -23.05 1.11 -17.51
CA HIS A 93 -23.18 1.90 -16.30
C HIS A 93 -21.81 2.20 -15.66
N LEU A 94 -20.91 1.21 -15.59
CA LEU A 94 -19.54 1.41 -15.08
C LEU A 94 -18.77 2.42 -15.93
N SER A 95 -18.88 2.34 -17.27
CA SER A 95 -18.26 3.31 -18.18
C SER A 95 -18.79 4.73 -17.97
N ALA A 96 -20.10 4.88 -17.82
CA ALA A 96 -20.70 6.19 -17.54
C ALA A 96 -20.24 6.78 -16.19
N CYS A 97 -20.10 5.94 -15.15
CA CYS A 97 -19.55 6.37 -13.87
C CYS A 97 -18.06 6.78 -13.98
N ALA A 98 -17.27 6.04 -14.77
CA ALA A 98 -15.89 6.40 -15.04
C ALA A 98 -15.80 7.76 -15.76
N ASP A 99 -16.61 8.00 -16.78
CA ASP A 99 -16.64 9.26 -17.53
C ASP A 99 -16.99 10.48 -16.64
N LEU A 100 -17.79 10.27 -15.59
CA LEU A 100 -18.10 11.34 -14.62
C LEU A 100 -16.92 11.72 -13.71
N LEU A 101 -15.99 10.80 -13.47
CA LEU A 101 -14.93 10.94 -12.46
C LEU A 101 -13.54 11.07 -13.08
N MET A 102 -13.38 10.64 -14.33
CA MET A 102 -12.10 10.69 -15.04
C MET A 102 -11.85 12.08 -15.64
N THR A 103 -10.60 12.30 -16.05
CA THR A 103 -10.20 13.53 -16.74
C THR A 103 -10.94 13.68 -18.08
N THR A 104 -11.35 14.90 -18.42
CA THR A 104 -11.86 15.25 -19.76
C THR A 104 -10.75 15.54 -20.77
N SER A 105 -9.49 15.51 -20.36
CA SER A 105 -8.32 15.74 -21.19
C SER A 105 -7.39 14.53 -21.16
N PRO A 106 -7.80 13.38 -21.74
CA PRO A 106 -7.00 12.16 -21.70
C PRO A 106 -5.67 12.36 -22.44
N ASN A 107 -4.59 11.84 -21.84
CA ASN A 107 -3.26 11.94 -22.42
C ASN A 107 -2.96 10.71 -23.28
N VAL A 108 -2.86 10.92 -24.61
CA VAL A 108 -2.57 9.85 -25.58
C VAL A 108 -1.24 9.14 -25.32
N LEU A 109 -0.24 9.81 -24.73
CA LEU A 109 1.04 9.18 -24.40
C LEU A 109 0.88 8.12 -23.30
N ILE A 110 0.01 8.36 -22.32
CA ILE A 110 -0.30 7.38 -21.28
C ILE A 110 -0.98 6.14 -21.89
N TYR A 111 -1.98 6.33 -22.75
CA TYR A 111 -2.65 5.21 -23.42
C TYR A 111 -1.70 4.42 -24.33
N THR A 112 -0.84 5.11 -25.07
CA THR A 112 0.17 4.47 -25.93
C THR A 112 1.17 3.67 -25.09
N ALA A 113 1.60 4.22 -23.94
CA ALA A 113 2.51 3.54 -23.02
C ALA A 113 1.86 2.28 -22.42
N ILE A 114 0.59 2.34 -22.00
CA ILE A 114 -0.15 1.19 -21.48
C ILE A 114 -0.27 0.10 -22.56
N ASP A 115 -0.64 0.44 -23.81
CA ASP A 115 -0.76 -0.56 -24.88
C ASP A 115 0.60 -1.14 -25.29
N GLY A 116 1.64 -0.30 -25.34
CA GLY A 116 3.01 -0.73 -25.57
C GLY A 116 3.49 -1.71 -24.51
N TRP A 117 3.28 -1.38 -23.25
CA TRP A 117 3.58 -2.25 -22.13
C TRP A 117 2.82 -3.58 -22.21
N ARG A 118 1.52 -3.53 -22.42
CA ARG A 118 0.69 -4.73 -22.56
C ARG A 118 1.25 -5.67 -23.64
N ARG A 119 1.59 -5.13 -24.83
CA ARG A 119 2.17 -5.92 -25.94
C ARG A 119 3.50 -6.53 -25.53
N HIS A 120 4.35 -5.76 -24.87
CA HIS A 120 5.65 -6.22 -24.39
C HIS A 120 5.50 -7.36 -23.38
N MET A 121 4.60 -7.22 -22.40
CA MET A 121 4.35 -8.24 -21.39
C MET A 121 3.72 -9.52 -21.98
N VAL A 122 2.82 -9.40 -22.94
CA VAL A 122 2.26 -10.58 -23.65
C VAL A 122 3.35 -11.36 -24.40
N ALA A 123 4.33 -10.66 -24.99
CA ALA A 123 5.38 -11.29 -25.77
C ALA A 123 6.55 -11.82 -24.92
N HIS A 124 6.88 -11.15 -23.83
CA HIS A 124 8.14 -11.36 -23.09
C HIS A 124 7.95 -11.47 -21.57
N GLY A 125 6.74 -11.19 -21.05
CA GLY A 125 6.51 -11.05 -19.60
C GLY A 125 6.89 -12.28 -18.81
N ARG A 126 6.63 -13.47 -19.34
CA ARG A 126 6.99 -14.73 -18.67
C ARG A 126 8.51 -14.84 -18.41
N ASP A 127 9.32 -14.58 -19.43
CA ASP A 127 10.78 -14.71 -19.30
C ASP A 127 11.35 -13.59 -18.42
N LEU A 128 10.86 -12.36 -18.61
CA LEU A 128 11.30 -11.19 -17.84
C LEU A 128 10.94 -11.30 -16.35
N LEU A 129 9.71 -11.70 -16.05
CA LEU A 129 9.28 -11.90 -14.65
C LEU A 129 9.92 -13.12 -14.02
N GLY A 130 10.17 -14.19 -14.80
CA GLY A 130 10.94 -15.33 -14.33
C GLY A 130 12.34 -14.93 -13.87
N ALA A 131 13.06 -14.16 -14.68
CA ALA A 131 14.38 -13.63 -14.33
C ALA A 131 14.33 -12.70 -13.08
N ALA A 132 13.31 -11.85 -12.99
CA ALA A 132 13.13 -10.98 -11.82
C ALA A 132 12.83 -11.78 -10.54
N LEU A 133 12.04 -12.85 -10.62
CA LEU A 133 11.76 -13.75 -9.49
C LEU A 133 13.01 -14.51 -9.03
N ASP A 134 13.83 -15.01 -9.96
CA ASP A 134 15.10 -15.65 -9.65
C ASP A 134 16.03 -14.68 -8.92
N LEU A 135 16.13 -13.45 -9.44
CA LEU A 135 16.92 -12.38 -8.84
C LEU A 135 16.41 -12.01 -7.45
N ALA A 136 15.08 -11.90 -7.27
CA ALA A 136 14.46 -11.65 -5.97
C ALA A 136 14.76 -12.77 -4.96
N ALA A 137 14.72 -14.02 -5.39
CA ALA A 137 15.05 -15.16 -4.53
C ALA A 137 16.52 -15.12 -4.06
N GLU A 138 17.47 -14.77 -4.94
CA GLU A 138 18.87 -14.59 -4.57
C GLU A 138 19.04 -13.43 -3.57
N VAL A 139 18.44 -12.27 -3.86
CA VAL A 139 18.51 -11.07 -3.01
C VAL A 139 17.98 -11.38 -1.61
N ARG A 140 16.82 -12.05 -1.50
CA ARG A 140 16.25 -12.47 -0.21
C ARG A 140 17.20 -13.32 0.59
N ALA A 141 17.78 -14.36 -0.03
CA ALA A 141 18.75 -15.24 0.64
C ALA A 141 20.00 -14.47 1.11
N ARG A 142 20.51 -13.55 0.28
CA ARG A 142 21.69 -12.72 0.59
C ARG A 142 21.43 -11.70 1.71
N ILE A 143 20.21 -11.17 1.83
CA ILE A 143 19.84 -10.26 2.92
C ILE A 143 19.78 -11.01 4.24
N ASP A 144 19.21 -12.22 4.29
CA ASP A 144 19.14 -13.04 5.51
C ASP A 144 20.52 -13.49 6.03
N GLU A 145 21.58 -13.40 5.22
CA GLU A 145 22.96 -13.58 5.66
C GLU A 145 23.55 -12.34 6.36
N LEU A 146 22.90 -11.18 6.26
CA LEU A 146 23.38 -9.92 6.86
C LEU A 146 22.92 -9.84 8.33
N PRO A 147 23.84 -9.61 9.28
CA PRO A 147 23.47 -9.57 10.70
C PRO A 147 22.50 -8.42 11.00
N GLY A 148 21.41 -8.72 11.72
CA GLY A 148 20.40 -7.76 12.14
C GLY A 148 19.36 -7.41 11.08
N LEU A 149 19.39 -8.08 9.91
CA LEU A 149 18.36 -7.98 8.89
C LEU A 149 17.64 -9.32 8.74
N HIS A 150 16.35 -9.26 8.46
CA HIS A 150 15.53 -10.43 8.19
C HIS A 150 14.50 -10.14 7.12
N VAL A 151 14.37 -11.00 6.10
CA VAL A 151 13.37 -10.87 5.06
C VAL A 151 12.07 -11.53 5.51
N LEU A 152 11.02 -10.74 5.63
CA LEU A 152 9.70 -11.23 6.01
C LEU A 152 9.04 -11.98 4.84
N GLU A 153 8.70 -13.23 5.08
CA GLU A 153 7.95 -14.07 4.13
C GLU A 153 6.96 -14.97 4.88
N LYS A 154 7.45 -15.88 5.73
CA LYS A 154 6.61 -16.83 6.47
C LYS A 154 5.72 -16.14 7.49
N GLU A 155 6.14 -14.99 7.99
CA GLU A 155 5.39 -14.14 8.91
C GLU A 155 4.12 -13.58 8.25
N PHE A 156 4.15 -13.33 6.95
CA PHE A 156 3.01 -12.87 6.16
C PHE A 156 2.08 -14.01 5.73
N LEU A 157 2.64 -15.19 5.44
CA LEU A 157 1.88 -16.37 4.99
C LEU A 157 1.23 -17.10 6.17
N ARG A 158 0.27 -16.45 6.82
CA ARG A 158 -0.52 -17.01 7.92
C ARG A 158 -2.00 -16.91 7.58
N ARG A 159 -2.79 -17.86 8.08
CA ARG A 159 -4.24 -17.93 7.87
C ARG A 159 -4.97 -16.60 8.17
N GLU A 160 -4.46 -15.82 9.13
CA GLU A 160 -5.05 -14.57 9.60
C GLU A 160 -4.37 -13.32 9.00
N ALA A 161 -3.31 -13.46 8.21
CA ALA A 161 -2.55 -12.36 7.65
C ALA A 161 -2.70 -12.27 6.13
N SER A 162 -2.16 -13.24 5.39
CA SER A 162 -2.19 -13.23 3.94
C SER A 162 -2.34 -14.65 3.38
N HIS A 163 -3.02 -14.76 2.24
CA HIS A 163 -3.21 -16.02 1.53
C HIS A 163 -1.97 -16.36 0.69
N ASP A 164 -1.40 -15.36 0.03
CA ASP A 164 -0.23 -15.50 -0.83
C ASP A 164 0.67 -14.25 -0.75
N LEU A 165 1.83 -14.29 -1.39
CA LEU A 165 2.83 -13.22 -1.35
C LEU A 165 3.48 -13.05 -2.72
N ASP A 166 3.47 -11.82 -3.23
CA ASP A 166 4.31 -11.42 -4.36
C ASP A 166 5.76 -11.24 -3.88
N ARG A 167 6.62 -12.15 -4.31
CA ARG A 167 8.03 -12.21 -3.90
C ARG A 167 8.91 -11.13 -4.52
N LEU A 168 8.40 -10.38 -5.47
CA LEU A 168 9.09 -9.20 -6.01
C LEU A 168 9.12 -8.04 -4.99
N HIS A 169 8.24 -8.05 -3.98
CA HIS A 169 8.29 -7.15 -2.84
C HIS A 169 9.17 -7.75 -1.73
N VAL A 170 10.37 -7.24 -1.56
CA VAL A 170 11.34 -7.70 -0.57
C VAL A 170 11.21 -6.84 0.68
N VAL A 171 10.44 -7.31 1.66
CA VAL A 171 10.20 -6.60 2.93
C VAL A 171 11.24 -7.03 3.96
N ILE A 172 12.04 -6.09 4.43
CA ILE A 172 13.21 -6.30 5.28
C ILE A 172 12.94 -5.72 6.67
N ASP A 173 12.91 -6.56 7.69
CA ASP A 173 12.88 -6.12 9.11
C ASP A 173 14.26 -5.62 9.51
N VAL A 174 14.33 -4.44 10.11
CA VAL A 174 15.57 -3.79 10.59
C VAL A 174 15.57 -3.56 12.09
N GLU A 175 14.59 -4.10 12.82
CA GLU A 175 14.42 -3.86 14.27
C GLU A 175 15.65 -4.27 15.08
N GLU A 176 16.31 -5.39 14.72
CA GLU A 176 17.51 -5.85 15.42
C GLU A 176 18.73 -4.91 15.29
N LEU A 177 18.71 -4.02 14.29
CA LEU A 177 19.72 -2.97 14.17
C LEU A 177 19.52 -1.82 15.17
N GLY A 178 18.40 -1.78 15.90
CA GLY A 178 18.05 -0.72 16.86
C GLY A 178 17.64 0.59 16.21
N ILE A 179 17.38 0.62 14.90
CA ILE A 179 16.93 1.77 14.13
C ILE A 179 15.53 1.52 13.56
N SER A 180 14.83 2.58 13.18
CA SER A 180 13.55 2.44 12.46
C SER A 180 13.78 2.22 10.96
N GLY A 181 12.77 1.66 10.27
CA GLY A 181 12.79 1.59 8.81
C GLY A 181 12.85 2.98 8.16
N TYR A 182 12.25 4.02 8.77
CA TYR A 182 12.39 5.40 8.31
C TYR A 182 13.86 5.85 8.31
N GLN A 183 14.57 5.63 9.43
CA GLN A 183 15.99 5.96 9.55
C GLN A 183 16.85 5.16 8.55
N ALA A 184 16.52 3.88 8.36
CA ALA A 184 17.21 3.04 7.41
C ALA A 184 17.04 3.54 5.97
N ALA A 185 15.81 3.86 5.56
CA ALA A 185 15.50 4.36 4.23
C ALA A 185 16.18 5.71 3.95
N ASP A 186 16.12 6.64 4.91
CA ASP A 186 16.78 7.96 4.77
C ASP A 186 18.30 7.81 4.69
N TRP A 187 18.90 6.95 5.52
CA TRP A 187 20.34 6.69 5.49
C TRP A 187 20.77 6.08 4.14
N ILE A 188 20.02 5.08 3.63
CA ILE A 188 20.30 4.44 2.33
C ILE A 188 20.21 5.48 1.21
N ARG A 189 19.20 6.34 1.22
CA ARG A 189 19.05 7.42 0.22
C ARG A 189 20.23 8.37 0.27
N ASP A 190 20.61 8.83 1.45
CA ASP A 190 21.67 9.82 1.61
C ASP A 190 23.07 9.28 1.27
N GLN A 191 23.37 8.04 1.65
CA GLN A 191 24.70 7.46 1.49
C GLN A 191 24.88 6.72 0.16
N HIS A 192 23.84 6.09 -0.37
CA HIS A 192 23.91 5.26 -1.58
C HIS A 192 23.09 5.78 -2.74
N GLN A 193 22.31 6.87 -2.54
CA GLN A 193 21.42 7.45 -3.55
C GLN A 193 20.48 6.37 -4.13
N LEU A 194 19.92 5.55 -3.22
CA LEU A 194 18.99 4.50 -3.51
C LEU A 194 17.72 4.75 -2.72
N ASP A 195 16.60 4.90 -3.42
CA ASP A 195 15.30 5.02 -2.79
C ASP A 195 14.71 3.62 -2.52
N MET A 196 14.25 3.40 -1.28
CA MET A 196 13.47 2.22 -0.94
C MET A 196 12.01 2.43 -1.35
N GLY A 197 11.31 1.34 -1.68
CA GLY A 197 9.91 1.39 -2.10
C GLY A 197 8.97 1.87 -0.99
N LEU A 198 9.14 1.34 0.20
CA LEU A 198 8.42 1.71 1.41
C LEU A 198 9.32 1.65 2.64
N SER A 199 8.95 2.42 3.68
CA SER A 199 9.53 2.29 5.00
C SER A 199 8.48 2.51 6.07
N ASP A 200 8.53 1.76 7.16
CA ASP A 200 7.73 1.97 8.36
C ASP A 200 8.62 2.02 9.62
N HIS A 201 8.04 1.95 10.80
CA HIS A 201 8.81 2.03 12.05
C HIS A 201 9.75 0.83 12.29
N ARG A 202 9.59 -0.28 11.55
CA ARG A 202 10.40 -1.50 11.71
C ARG A 202 11.02 -2.01 10.41
N ARG A 203 10.49 -1.59 9.23
CA ARG A 203 10.76 -2.25 7.97
C ARG A 203 11.13 -1.26 6.89
N VAL A 204 11.93 -1.75 5.95
CA VAL A 204 12.10 -1.16 4.63
C VAL A 204 11.69 -2.18 3.58
N GLU A 205 11.19 -1.72 2.46
CA GLU A 205 10.79 -2.58 1.34
C GLU A 205 11.58 -2.20 0.10
N ALA A 206 12.06 -3.20 -0.63
CA ALA A 206 12.64 -3.05 -1.95
C ALA A 206 11.76 -3.79 -2.97
N THR A 207 11.22 -3.05 -3.93
CA THR A 207 10.46 -3.62 -5.04
C THR A 207 11.40 -3.96 -6.18
N LEU A 208 11.44 -5.24 -6.57
CA LEU A 208 12.15 -5.68 -7.78
C LEU A 208 11.17 -5.73 -8.96
N SER A 209 11.67 -5.46 -10.15
CA SER A 209 10.87 -5.40 -11.37
C SER A 209 11.59 -6.04 -12.55
N ILE A 210 10.95 -6.07 -13.70
CA ILE A 210 11.57 -6.51 -14.97
C ILE A 210 12.74 -5.61 -15.44
N ALA A 211 12.97 -4.49 -14.79
CA ALA A 211 14.05 -3.55 -15.11
C ALA A 211 15.30 -3.77 -14.24
N ASP A 212 15.21 -4.62 -13.22
CA ASP A 212 16.31 -4.91 -12.32
C ASP A 212 17.24 -5.98 -12.89
N ASP A 213 18.51 -5.86 -12.54
CA ASP A 213 19.60 -6.75 -12.96
C ASP A 213 20.57 -7.03 -11.79
N GLU A 214 21.64 -7.78 -12.07
CA GLU A 214 22.67 -8.07 -11.09
C GLU A 214 23.34 -6.80 -10.53
N ASP A 215 23.50 -5.76 -11.34
CA ASP A 215 24.14 -4.50 -10.92
C ASP A 215 23.24 -3.72 -9.95
N SER A 216 21.93 -3.61 -10.23
CA SER A 216 20.97 -2.93 -9.35
C SER A 216 20.86 -3.63 -8.01
N THR A 217 20.78 -4.96 -8.01
CA THR A 217 20.70 -5.76 -6.78
C THR A 217 22.00 -5.79 -5.99
N ALA A 218 23.16 -5.79 -6.65
CA ALA A 218 24.45 -5.65 -5.97
C ALA A 218 24.59 -4.30 -5.25
N ARG A 219 24.06 -3.23 -5.82
CA ARG A 219 23.97 -1.91 -5.16
C ARG A 219 23.11 -1.96 -3.91
N LEU A 220 21.91 -2.58 -3.99
CA LEU A 220 21.03 -2.77 -2.84
C LEU A 220 21.74 -3.56 -1.73
N LEU A 221 22.33 -4.71 -2.04
CA LEU A 221 23.03 -5.54 -1.08
C LEU A 221 24.25 -4.83 -0.45
N THR A 222 24.92 -3.99 -1.21
CA THR A 222 26.02 -3.15 -0.70
C THR A 222 25.48 -2.11 0.28
N ALA A 223 24.41 -1.40 -0.07
CA ALA A 223 23.77 -0.41 0.79
C ALA A 223 23.30 -1.03 2.12
N LEU A 224 22.64 -2.20 2.06
CA LEU A 224 22.19 -2.92 3.26
C LEU A 224 23.35 -3.40 4.14
N ARG A 225 24.44 -3.91 3.54
CA ARG A 225 25.64 -4.29 4.28
C ARG A 225 26.30 -3.10 4.97
N ASP A 226 26.37 -1.97 4.30
CA ASP A 226 26.97 -0.76 4.89
C ASP A 226 26.05 -0.17 5.97
N LEU A 227 24.72 -0.28 5.81
CA LEU A 227 23.75 0.07 6.85
C LEU A 227 23.98 -0.75 8.14
N THR A 228 24.17 -2.09 8.02
CA THR A 228 24.41 -2.93 9.22
C THR A 228 25.67 -2.50 9.99
N ARG A 229 26.68 -1.98 9.29
CA ARG A 229 27.93 -1.46 9.90
C ARG A 229 27.73 -0.08 10.52
N ALA A 230 26.88 0.76 9.93
CA ALA A 230 26.63 2.12 10.39
C ALA A 230 25.63 2.18 11.55
N ALA A 231 24.66 1.26 11.59
CA ALA A 231 23.56 1.27 12.54
C ALA A 231 23.99 1.41 14.02
N PRO A 232 25.07 0.76 14.53
CA PRO A 232 25.51 0.95 15.91
C PRO A 232 25.89 2.39 16.28
N SER A 233 26.19 3.24 15.31
CA SER A 233 26.52 4.65 15.51
C SER A 233 25.36 5.60 15.27
N MET A 234 24.21 5.10 14.80
CA MET A 234 22.99 5.87 14.54
C MET A 234 22.19 6.07 15.84
N PRO A 235 21.35 7.13 15.89
CA PRO A 235 20.40 7.28 16.98
C PRO A 235 19.44 6.10 17.07
N GLN A 236 19.16 5.64 18.28
CA GLN A 236 18.16 4.58 18.51
C GLN A 236 16.78 4.98 18.00
N ALA A 237 16.03 4.01 17.46
CA ALA A 237 14.66 4.22 17.03
C ALA A 237 13.80 4.82 18.16
N GLN A 238 13.01 5.83 17.83
CA GLN A 238 12.06 6.41 18.79
C GLN A 238 10.91 5.42 19.02
N PRO A 239 10.50 5.18 20.27
CA PRO A 239 9.37 4.31 20.56
C PRO A 239 8.08 4.87 19.94
N MET A 240 7.30 4.00 19.35
CA MET A 240 6.02 4.32 18.74
C MET A 240 4.88 3.62 19.50
N HIS A 241 3.83 4.36 19.79
CA HIS A 241 2.59 3.80 20.34
C HIS A 241 1.83 3.07 19.22
N LEU A 242 1.71 1.76 19.33
CA LEU A 242 0.95 0.92 18.41
C LEU A 242 -0.29 0.42 19.16
N PRO A 243 -1.45 1.03 18.98
CA PRO A 243 -2.67 0.57 19.61
C PRO A 243 -3.12 -0.79 19.01
N ASP A 244 -3.94 -1.50 19.77
CA ASP A 244 -4.64 -2.65 19.20
C ASP A 244 -5.42 -2.21 17.93
N PRO A 245 -5.37 -2.99 16.82
CA PRO A 245 -6.07 -2.62 15.59
C PRO A 245 -7.54 -2.26 15.76
N GLY A 246 -8.24 -2.86 16.73
CA GLY A 246 -9.62 -2.49 17.06
C GLY A 246 -9.79 -1.07 17.63
N HIS A 247 -8.74 -0.48 18.20
CA HIS A 247 -8.76 0.90 18.70
C HIS A 247 -8.54 1.95 17.61
N LEU A 248 -8.12 1.50 16.41
CA LEU A 248 -8.04 2.34 15.19
C LEU A 248 -9.33 2.28 14.37
N ASP A 249 -10.31 1.45 14.73
CA ASP A 249 -11.65 1.44 14.15
C ASP A 249 -12.52 2.47 14.88
N LEU A 250 -12.42 3.72 14.42
CA LEU A 250 -13.06 4.85 15.09
C LEU A 250 -14.58 4.86 14.87
N ASP A 251 -15.30 5.43 15.85
CA ASP A 251 -16.77 5.55 15.80
C ASP A 251 -17.21 6.61 14.76
N PRO A 252 -17.90 6.21 13.67
CA PRO A 252 -18.43 7.15 12.68
C PRO A 252 -19.72 7.81 13.22
N VAL A 253 -19.59 9.02 13.74
CA VAL A 253 -20.68 9.77 14.39
C VAL A 253 -21.46 10.61 13.38
N ASP A 254 -20.80 11.08 12.33
CA ASP A 254 -21.39 11.97 11.33
C ASP A 254 -21.04 11.49 9.91
N VAL A 255 -21.80 11.97 8.92
CA VAL A 255 -21.52 11.67 7.52
C VAL A 255 -20.25 12.41 7.10
N PRO A 256 -19.25 11.72 6.49
CA PRO A 256 -17.96 12.33 6.11
C PRO A 256 -18.10 13.62 5.31
N ARG A 257 -19.07 13.67 4.39
CA ARG A 257 -19.38 14.87 3.59
C ARG A 257 -19.79 16.05 4.46
N ASP A 258 -20.66 15.83 5.43
CA ASP A 258 -21.23 16.91 6.24
C ASP A 258 -20.20 17.42 7.26
N ALA A 259 -19.40 16.52 7.82
CA ALA A 259 -18.28 16.88 8.68
C ALA A 259 -17.18 17.67 7.93
N PHE A 260 -16.87 17.28 6.68
CA PHE A 260 -15.81 17.92 5.90
C PHE A 260 -16.20 19.30 5.36
N PHE A 261 -17.43 19.44 4.84
CA PHE A 261 -17.93 20.68 4.21
C PHE A 261 -18.73 21.59 5.15
N GLY A 262 -19.07 21.11 6.34
CA GLY A 262 -19.79 21.87 7.35
C GLY A 262 -18.93 22.94 8.05
N PRO A 263 -19.47 23.65 9.04
CA PRO A 263 -18.68 24.56 9.89
C PRO A 263 -17.61 23.82 10.65
N THR A 264 -16.38 24.32 10.60
CA THR A 264 -15.20 23.69 11.23
C THR A 264 -14.41 24.69 12.07
N GLU A 265 -13.65 24.21 13.02
CA GLU A 265 -12.68 24.99 13.78
C GLU A 265 -11.36 24.20 13.94
N GLN A 266 -10.25 24.93 14.08
CA GLN A 266 -8.95 24.37 14.33
C GLN A 266 -8.69 24.40 15.84
N VAL A 267 -8.44 23.24 16.45
CA VAL A 267 -8.19 23.14 17.87
C VAL A 267 -6.81 22.55 18.17
N PRO A 268 -6.15 22.89 19.28
CA PRO A 268 -4.96 22.18 19.72
C PRO A 268 -5.21 20.67 19.78
N ALA A 269 -4.29 19.85 19.29
CA ALA A 269 -4.52 18.41 19.16
C ALA A 269 -4.87 17.72 20.50
N GLY A 270 -4.38 18.24 21.66
CA GLY A 270 -4.80 17.75 22.98
C GLY A 270 -6.28 18.04 23.34
N GLN A 271 -6.92 18.97 22.64
CA GLN A 271 -8.34 19.31 22.81
C GLN A 271 -9.23 18.65 21.74
N ALA A 272 -8.63 17.93 20.78
CA ALA A 272 -9.35 17.24 19.73
C ALA A 272 -9.95 15.89 20.20
N VAL A 273 -9.45 15.31 21.29
CA VAL A 273 -9.97 14.05 21.85
C VAL A 273 -11.46 14.20 22.18
N GLY A 274 -12.28 13.25 21.70
CA GLY A 274 -13.74 13.25 21.83
C GLY A 274 -14.48 14.17 20.87
N ARG A 275 -13.77 15.01 20.08
CA ARG A 275 -14.36 15.83 19.01
C ARG A 275 -14.53 14.99 17.74
N ILE A 276 -15.35 15.50 16.84
CA ILE A 276 -15.59 14.89 15.53
C ILE A 276 -14.61 15.49 14.53
N ALA A 277 -13.86 14.62 13.83
CA ALA A 277 -12.90 15.05 12.81
C ALA A 277 -13.61 15.71 11.63
N ALA A 278 -13.01 16.78 11.12
CA ALA A 278 -13.45 17.46 9.90
C ALA A 278 -12.40 17.41 8.78
N GLU A 279 -11.37 16.64 8.98
CA GLU A 279 -10.31 16.36 8.00
C GLU A 279 -9.92 14.90 8.03
N GLN A 280 -9.31 14.44 6.96
CA GLN A 280 -8.63 13.15 6.89
C GLN A 280 -7.22 13.29 7.43
N ILE A 281 -6.74 12.28 8.17
CA ILE A 281 -5.36 12.19 8.63
C ILE A 281 -4.83 10.81 8.27
N THR A 282 -3.90 10.78 7.33
CA THR A 282 -3.37 9.56 6.74
C THR A 282 -1.88 9.41 6.99
N PRO A 283 -1.45 8.42 7.77
CA PRO A 283 -0.04 8.02 7.81
C PRO A 283 0.44 7.54 6.43
N TYR A 284 1.60 8.02 6.02
CA TYR A 284 2.22 7.54 4.80
C TYR A 284 3.66 7.08 5.08
N PRO A 285 4.03 5.88 4.63
CA PRO A 285 3.18 4.79 4.09
C PRO A 285 2.27 4.16 5.15
N PRO A 286 1.24 3.39 4.78
CA PRO A 286 0.87 2.96 3.42
C PRO A 286 -0.19 3.84 2.75
N GLY A 287 -0.61 4.93 3.36
CA GLY A 287 -1.65 5.79 2.83
C GLY A 287 -3.07 5.36 3.20
N ILE A 288 -3.23 4.64 4.31
CA ILE A 288 -4.54 4.27 4.88
C ILE A 288 -4.90 5.30 5.95
N PRO A 289 -6.06 5.98 5.84
CA PRO A 289 -6.48 6.95 6.84
C PRO A 289 -6.61 6.33 8.23
N ALA A 290 -5.97 6.95 9.22
CA ALA A 290 -6.16 6.65 10.63
C ALA A 290 -7.34 7.42 11.24
N ILE A 291 -7.72 8.55 10.61
CA ILE A 291 -8.88 9.35 10.97
C ILE A 291 -9.57 9.79 9.67
N LEU A 292 -10.90 9.62 9.59
CA LEU A 292 -11.75 10.13 8.52
C LEU A 292 -12.66 11.25 9.02
N PRO A 293 -13.09 12.19 8.16
CA PRO A 293 -14.11 13.15 8.53
C PRO A 293 -15.39 12.46 9.03
N GLY A 294 -15.96 12.95 10.11
CA GLY A 294 -17.14 12.37 10.74
C GLY A 294 -16.85 11.36 11.85
N GLU A 295 -15.61 10.95 12.02
CA GLU A 295 -15.21 10.04 13.09
C GLU A 295 -14.86 10.75 14.40
N ARG A 296 -15.10 10.07 15.51
CA ARG A 296 -14.74 10.56 16.84
C ARG A 296 -13.26 10.29 17.13
N ILE A 297 -12.50 11.34 17.34
CA ILE A 297 -11.07 11.27 17.63
C ILE A 297 -10.85 10.67 19.02
N THR A 298 -10.03 9.61 19.11
CA THR A 298 -9.64 8.97 20.37
C THR A 298 -8.25 9.40 20.81
N GLN A 299 -7.93 9.18 22.10
CA GLN A 299 -6.58 9.42 22.62
C GLN A 299 -5.57 8.47 21.95
N ASP A 300 -5.93 7.19 21.80
CA ASP A 300 -5.06 6.16 21.20
C ASP A 300 -4.62 6.52 19.78
N VAL A 301 -5.56 6.98 18.93
CA VAL A 301 -5.21 7.37 17.56
C VAL A 301 -4.32 8.60 17.51
N LEU A 302 -4.52 9.57 18.41
CA LEU A 302 -3.63 10.75 18.49
C LEU A 302 -2.24 10.38 19.00
N ASP A 303 -2.14 9.48 19.98
CA ASP A 303 -0.84 9.02 20.50
C ASP A 303 -0.09 8.20 19.45
N TYR A 304 -0.79 7.36 18.68
CA TYR A 304 -0.24 6.67 17.51
C TYR A 304 0.37 7.69 16.52
N LEU A 305 -0.41 8.66 16.06
CA LEU A 305 0.02 9.65 15.07
C LEU A 305 1.17 10.53 15.59
N ARG A 306 1.11 10.99 16.84
CA ARG A 306 2.15 11.83 17.45
C ARG A 306 3.46 11.09 17.69
N THR A 307 3.38 9.84 18.15
CA THR A 307 4.58 9.03 18.32
C THR A 307 5.17 8.63 16.98
N GLY A 308 4.31 8.35 15.98
CA GLY A 308 4.70 8.08 14.60
C GLY A 308 5.47 9.25 13.97
N LEU A 309 4.95 10.48 14.09
CA LEU A 309 5.65 11.69 13.61
C LEU A 309 7.05 11.83 14.22
N ARG A 310 7.18 11.56 15.53
CA ARG A 310 8.50 11.59 16.20
C ARG A 310 9.44 10.49 15.70
N ALA A 311 8.89 9.36 15.29
CA ALA A 311 9.64 8.23 14.74
C ALA A 311 10.01 8.38 13.26
N GLY A 312 9.48 9.42 12.57
CA GLY A 312 9.75 9.67 11.15
C GLY A 312 8.57 9.44 10.20
N MET A 313 7.39 9.08 10.72
CA MET A 313 6.15 8.99 9.93
C MET A 313 5.81 10.35 9.31
N VAL A 314 5.26 10.34 8.11
CA VAL A 314 4.79 11.54 7.40
C VAL A 314 3.26 11.55 7.34
N LEU A 315 2.67 12.73 7.52
CA LEU A 315 1.23 12.98 7.37
C LEU A 315 1.04 14.02 6.26
N PRO A 316 0.74 13.60 5.02
CA PRO A 316 0.70 14.51 3.88
C PRO A 316 -0.60 15.31 3.75
N ASP A 317 -1.70 14.87 4.33
CA ASP A 317 -3.05 15.37 4.05
C ASP A 317 -3.70 16.28 5.11
N PRO A 318 -3.35 16.24 6.43
CA PRO A 318 -3.99 17.15 7.38
C PRO A 318 -3.59 18.61 7.17
N THR A 319 -4.47 19.51 7.58
CA THR A 319 -4.23 20.97 7.51
C THR A 319 -2.95 21.39 8.24
N ASP A 320 -2.63 20.70 9.34
CA ASP A 320 -1.36 20.83 10.06
C ASP A 320 -0.61 19.50 10.10
N PRO A 321 0.34 19.27 9.18
CA PRO A 321 1.11 18.03 9.12
C PRO A 321 2.00 17.78 10.34
N THR A 322 2.19 18.79 11.22
CA THR A 322 2.92 18.64 12.49
C THR A 322 2.03 18.17 13.62
N LEU A 323 0.74 18.07 13.41
CA LEU A 323 -0.29 17.65 14.36
C LEU A 323 -0.26 18.44 15.69
N LYS A 324 0.13 19.73 15.65
CA LYS A 324 -0.05 20.65 16.78
C LYS A 324 -1.51 21.02 16.94
N THR A 325 -2.22 21.12 15.80
CA THR A 325 -3.64 21.38 15.73
C THR A 325 -4.33 20.34 14.87
N VAL A 326 -5.65 20.18 15.05
CA VAL A 326 -6.51 19.28 14.27
C VAL A 326 -7.79 20.03 13.92
N ARG A 327 -8.27 19.85 12.69
CA ARG A 327 -9.54 20.41 12.23
C ARG A 327 -10.68 19.50 12.66
N VAL A 328 -11.64 20.09 13.39
CA VAL A 328 -12.83 19.40 13.91
C VAL A 328 -14.10 20.15 13.52
N THR A 329 -15.24 19.48 13.59
CA THR A 329 -16.54 20.15 13.39
C THR A 329 -16.75 21.22 14.45
N ALA A 330 -17.24 22.41 14.06
CA ALA A 330 -17.61 23.44 15.01
C ALA A 330 -18.79 22.96 15.88
N ARG A 331 -18.79 23.37 17.15
CA ARG A 331 -19.88 23.03 18.10
C ARG A 331 -21.12 23.85 17.84
#